data_bad907185b317aabc34f825b9a8677dd
#
_entry.id   bad907185b317aabc34f825b9a8677dd
#
_cell.length_a   1.000
_cell.length_b   1.000
_cell.length_c   1.000
_cell.angle_alpha   90.00
_cell.angle_beta   90.00
_cell.angle_gamma   90.00
#
_symmetry.space_group_name_H-M   'P 1'
#
loop_
_entity.id
_entity.type
_entity.pdbx_description
1 polymer ?
#
loop_
_entity_poly.entity_id
_entity_poly.type
_entity_poly.pdbx_seq_one_letter_code
_entity_poly.pdbx_strand_id
1 'polypeptide(L)'
;MAYGPLGTQFHDAAHPHADASELAWYDARLPRDAGPVLDAMCGSGRLLVPLAQRGMHVHGVDDSAAMLDACRARLADVALDAPLFRQNLAELNVPFRYGAVFLSAGSFEYLASETSARSALARIKAHLVPPALLLLDLWIPDVALHPPGAPLVEVRAVKLGDGARITLRSETRVDDHAHRVNTAMRYEKRERAGTIAREDESVTTTWYDEDRIRALLEAAAFDDVAIEPSACAREGGRAFGVRACARR
;
A
#
# COMPACT_ATOMS: atom_id res chain seq x y z
N MET A 1 -1.34 5.09 10.20
CA MET A 1 -2.47 6.00 9.90
C MET A 1 -3.42 5.29 8.98
N ALA A 2 -4.72 5.39 9.23
CA ALA A 2 -5.73 4.73 8.42
C ALA A 2 -6.47 5.76 7.55
N TYR A 3 -6.76 5.43 6.30
CA TYR A 3 -7.68 6.23 5.47
C TYR A 3 -9.05 6.27 6.10
N GLY A 4 -9.65 7.46 6.18
CA GLY A 4 -11.04 7.65 6.57
C GLY A 4 -12.02 7.39 5.41
N PRO A 5 -13.32 7.59 5.64
CA PRO A 5 -14.35 7.29 4.63
C PRO A 5 -14.24 8.10 3.33
N LEU A 6 -13.94 9.40 3.41
CA LEU A 6 -13.81 10.22 2.19
C LEU A 6 -12.49 9.94 1.46
N GLY A 7 -11.39 9.77 2.20
CA GLY A 7 -10.12 9.35 1.66
C GLY A 7 -10.24 8.02 0.91
N THR A 8 -10.94 7.04 1.48
CA THR A 8 -11.23 5.75 0.83
C THR A 8 -12.05 5.92 -0.45
N GLN A 9 -13.17 6.69 -0.41
CA GLN A 9 -14.00 6.93 -1.60
C GLN A 9 -13.21 7.64 -2.71
N PHE A 10 -12.36 8.61 -2.34
CA PHE A 10 -11.50 9.30 -3.29
C PHE A 10 -10.50 8.35 -3.93
N HIS A 11 -9.80 7.55 -3.11
CA HIS A 11 -8.81 6.57 -3.56
C HIS A 11 -9.44 5.57 -4.54
N ASP A 12 -10.60 5.02 -4.21
CA ASP A 12 -11.30 4.05 -5.06
C ASP A 12 -11.76 4.63 -6.39
N ALA A 13 -12.22 5.87 -6.38
CA ALA A 13 -12.63 6.54 -7.62
C ALA A 13 -11.42 6.97 -8.47
N ALA A 14 -10.28 7.30 -7.85
CA ALA A 14 -9.05 7.67 -8.53
C ALA A 14 -8.28 6.45 -9.08
N HIS A 15 -8.36 5.32 -8.38
CA HIS A 15 -7.65 4.08 -8.69
C HIS A 15 -8.57 2.86 -8.61
N PRO A 16 -9.59 2.78 -9.50
CA PRO A 16 -10.64 1.77 -9.40
C PRO A 16 -10.11 0.33 -9.60
N HIS A 17 -9.01 0.18 -10.34
CA HIS A 17 -8.40 -1.10 -10.66
C HIS A 17 -6.87 -1.01 -10.56
N ALA A 18 -6.23 -2.16 -10.36
CA ALA A 18 -4.79 -2.29 -10.60
C ALA A 18 -4.51 -2.21 -12.10
N ASP A 19 -3.37 -1.62 -12.47
CA ASP A 19 -2.92 -1.66 -13.85
C ASP A 19 -2.66 -3.10 -14.29
N ALA A 20 -2.94 -3.40 -15.56
CA ALA A 20 -2.77 -4.76 -16.09
C ALA A 20 -1.32 -5.26 -15.97
N SER A 21 -0.34 -4.38 -16.16
CA SER A 21 1.09 -4.67 -15.98
C SER A 21 1.45 -4.95 -14.52
N GLU A 22 0.91 -4.17 -13.59
CA GLU A 22 1.10 -4.36 -12.17
C GLU A 22 0.52 -5.72 -11.72
N LEU A 23 -0.73 -5.99 -12.09
CA LEU A 23 -1.38 -7.26 -11.78
C LEU A 23 -0.61 -8.45 -12.35
N ALA A 24 -0.15 -8.36 -13.60
CA ALA A 24 0.65 -9.41 -14.24
C ALA A 24 1.99 -9.63 -13.55
N TRP A 25 2.63 -8.57 -13.06
CA TRP A 25 3.90 -8.62 -12.34
C TRP A 25 3.79 -9.43 -11.03
N TYR A 26 2.74 -9.16 -10.23
CA TYR A 26 2.48 -9.89 -8.99
C TYR A 26 2.03 -11.33 -9.28
N ASP A 27 1.09 -11.53 -10.21
CA ASP A 27 0.56 -12.84 -10.57
C ASP A 27 1.64 -13.82 -11.05
N ALA A 28 2.64 -13.32 -11.78
CA ALA A 28 3.77 -14.12 -12.26
C ALA A 28 4.79 -14.50 -11.16
N ARG A 29 4.83 -13.78 -10.04
CA ARG A 29 5.85 -13.95 -8.98
C ARG A 29 5.31 -14.61 -7.73
N LEU A 30 4.03 -14.44 -7.44
CA LEU A 30 3.42 -15.02 -6.25
C LEU A 30 3.21 -16.52 -6.42
N PRO A 31 3.64 -17.34 -5.44
CA PRO A 31 3.51 -18.79 -5.53
C PRO A 31 2.04 -19.22 -5.37
N ARG A 32 1.59 -20.19 -6.18
CA ARG A 32 0.24 -20.74 -6.08
C ARG A 32 0.14 -21.97 -5.19
N ASP A 33 1.25 -22.70 -5.03
CA ASP A 33 1.30 -24.00 -4.36
C ASP A 33 1.99 -23.96 -2.97
N ALA A 34 2.38 -22.76 -2.51
CA ALA A 34 3.10 -22.58 -1.24
C ALA A 34 2.20 -22.16 -0.06
N GLY A 35 0.88 -22.38 -0.18
CA GLY A 35 -0.12 -21.92 0.80
C GLY A 35 -0.68 -20.53 0.46
N PRO A 36 -1.45 -19.92 1.38
CA PRO A 36 -2.03 -18.61 1.14
C PRO A 36 -0.97 -17.53 1.00
N VAL A 37 -1.34 -16.45 0.30
CA VAL A 37 -0.55 -15.23 0.13
C VAL A 37 -1.18 -14.11 0.94
N LEU A 38 -0.39 -13.24 1.55
CA LEU A 38 -0.88 -12.06 2.26
C LEU A 38 -0.62 -10.78 1.46
N ASP A 39 -1.70 -10.07 1.11
CA ASP A 39 -1.65 -8.67 0.71
C ASP A 39 -1.60 -7.82 1.98
N ALA A 40 -0.40 -7.37 2.35
CA ALA A 40 -0.18 -6.60 3.55
C ALA A 40 -0.38 -5.12 3.24
N MET A 41 -1.27 -4.45 4.00
CA MET A 41 -1.80 -3.11 3.74
C MET A 41 -2.63 -3.09 2.43
N CYS A 42 -3.56 -4.04 2.32
CA CYS A 42 -4.34 -4.32 1.10
C CYS A 42 -5.28 -3.19 0.67
N GLY A 43 -5.53 -2.22 1.54
CA GLY A 43 -6.47 -1.13 1.28
C GLY A 43 -7.86 -1.65 0.89
N SER A 44 -8.44 -1.09 -0.15
CA SER A 44 -9.73 -1.49 -0.71
C SER A 44 -9.66 -2.72 -1.64
N GLY A 45 -8.54 -3.44 -1.64
CA GLY A 45 -8.39 -4.68 -2.40
C GLY A 45 -8.10 -4.51 -3.88
N ARG A 46 -7.49 -3.41 -4.28
CA ARG A 46 -7.18 -3.07 -5.67
C ARG A 46 -6.39 -4.18 -6.40
N LEU A 47 -5.46 -4.85 -5.72
CA LEU A 47 -4.74 -6.04 -6.19
C LEU A 47 -5.33 -7.34 -5.67
N LEU A 48 -5.75 -7.38 -4.41
CA LEU A 48 -6.30 -8.56 -3.75
C LEU A 48 -7.45 -9.17 -4.56
N VAL A 49 -8.43 -8.34 -4.94
CA VAL A 49 -9.63 -8.84 -5.65
C VAL A 49 -9.29 -9.45 -7.00
N PRO A 50 -8.55 -8.80 -7.91
CA PRO A 50 -8.23 -9.42 -9.20
C PRO A 50 -7.27 -10.62 -9.08
N LEU A 51 -6.41 -10.69 -8.06
CA LEU A 51 -5.62 -11.90 -7.78
C LEU A 51 -6.52 -13.06 -7.33
N ALA A 52 -7.50 -12.79 -6.45
CA ALA A 52 -8.49 -13.79 -6.04
C ALA A 52 -9.34 -14.29 -7.24
N GLN A 53 -9.75 -13.39 -8.14
CA GLN A 53 -10.45 -13.76 -9.39
C GLN A 53 -9.62 -14.69 -10.29
N ARG A 54 -8.29 -14.62 -10.21
CA ARG A 54 -7.36 -15.54 -10.91
C ARG A 54 -7.11 -16.84 -10.16
N GLY A 55 -7.86 -17.10 -9.09
CA GLY A 55 -7.76 -18.31 -8.27
C GLY A 55 -6.61 -18.32 -7.27
N MET A 56 -6.01 -17.17 -6.97
CA MET A 56 -5.00 -17.07 -5.91
C MET A 56 -5.67 -17.13 -4.55
N HIS A 57 -5.15 -17.95 -3.65
CA HIS A 57 -5.60 -17.98 -2.25
C HIS A 57 -4.95 -16.80 -1.51
N VAL A 58 -5.58 -15.65 -1.52
CA VAL A 58 -5.06 -14.40 -0.98
C VAL A 58 -5.88 -13.94 0.22
N HIS A 59 -5.18 -13.48 1.26
CA HIS A 59 -5.74 -12.84 2.45
C HIS A 59 -5.32 -11.36 2.46
N GLY A 60 -6.06 -10.50 3.16
CA GLY A 60 -5.73 -9.09 3.29
C GLY A 60 -5.57 -8.64 4.74
N VAL A 61 -4.66 -7.70 4.98
CA VAL A 61 -4.57 -6.96 6.25
C VAL A 61 -4.45 -5.48 5.98
N ASP A 62 -5.22 -4.67 6.71
CA ASP A 62 -5.15 -3.20 6.69
C ASP A 62 -5.59 -2.65 8.05
N ASP A 63 -5.14 -1.47 8.46
CA ASP A 63 -5.58 -0.86 9.71
C ASP A 63 -6.82 0.03 9.54
N SER A 64 -7.17 0.42 8.30
CA SER A 64 -8.35 1.20 7.96
C SER A 64 -9.61 0.33 7.87
N ALA A 65 -10.57 0.60 8.74
CA ALA A 65 -11.88 -0.04 8.65
C ALA A 65 -12.60 0.31 7.33
N ALA A 66 -12.52 1.58 6.89
CA ALA A 66 -13.16 2.06 5.67
C ALA A 66 -12.59 1.36 4.42
N MET A 67 -11.26 1.16 4.37
CA MET A 67 -10.62 0.41 3.30
C MET A 67 -11.06 -1.05 3.27
N LEU A 68 -11.07 -1.72 4.42
CA LEU A 68 -11.51 -3.12 4.48
C LEU A 68 -13.01 -3.30 4.16
N ASP A 69 -13.85 -2.33 4.52
CA ASP A 69 -15.27 -2.36 4.15
C ASP A 69 -15.44 -2.22 2.62
N ALA A 70 -14.66 -1.34 2.00
CA ALA A 70 -14.62 -1.21 0.54
C ALA A 70 -14.07 -2.49 -0.13
N CYS A 71 -13.05 -3.13 0.46
CA CYS A 71 -12.52 -4.41 -0.03
C CYS A 71 -13.57 -5.52 0.02
N ARG A 72 -14.32 -5.63 1.13
CA ARG A 72 -15.42 -6.60 1.26
C ARG A 72 -16.51 -6.38 0.21
N ALA A 73 -16.88 -5.11 -0.02
CA ALA A 73 -17.85 -4.77 -1.05
C ALA A 73 -17.37 -5.20 -2.45
N ARG A 74 -16.12 -4.91 -2.81
CA ARG A 74 -15.53 -5.34 -4.10
C ARG A 74 -15.47 -6.87 -4.25
N LEU A 75 -15.15 -7.61 -3.18
CA LEU A 75 -15.17 -9.07 -3.20
C LEU A 75 -16.60 -9.58 -3.43
N ALA A 76 -17.59 -9.02 -2.74
CA ALA A 76 -19.00 -9.38 -2.89
C ALA A 76 -19.52 -9.10 -4.31
N ASP A 77 -19.13 -7.98 -4.93
CA ASP A 77 -19.52 -7.62 -6.31
C ASP A 77 -19.06 -8.65 -7.35
N VAL A 78 -18.02 -9.42 -7.04
CA VAL A 78 -17.51 -10.49 -7.91
C VAL A 78 -17.80 -11.89 -7.37
N ALA A 79 -18.69 -12.01 -6.37
CA ALA A 79 -19.09 -13.26 -5.72
C ALA A 79 -17.89 -14.07 -5.16
N LEU A 80 -16.89 -13.38 -4.62
CA LEU A 80 -15.73 -13.96 -3.94
C LEU A 80 -15.73 -13.57 -2.46
N ASP A 81 -14.97 -14.34 -1.69
CA ASP A 81 -14.66 -14.06 -0.29
C ASP A 81 -13.16 -14.28 -0.04
N ALA A 82 -12.59 -13.50 0.87
CA ALA A 82 -11.21 -13.65 1.32
C ALA A 82 -11.10 -13.23 2.79
N PRO A 83 -10.28 -13.90 3.60
CA PRO A 83 -10.01 -13.47 4.97
C PRO A 83 -9.38 -12.09 5.01
N LEU A 84 -10.06 -11.14 5.68
CA LEU A 84 -9.61 -9.77 5.86
C LEU A 84 -9.45 -9.46 7.34
N PHE A 85 -8.27 -8.93 7.73
CA PHE A 85 -7.92 -8.66 9.11
C PHE A 85 -7.66 -7.16 9.31
N ARG A 86 -8.33 -6.57 10.30
CA ARG A 86 -8.04 -5.19 10.70
C ARG A 86 -6.92 -5.16 11.72
N GLN A 87 -5.70 -4.89 11.29
CA GLN A 87 -4.52 -4.81 12.15
C GLN A 87 -3.50 -3.82 11.61
N ASN A 88 -2.74 -3.20 12.51
CA ASN A 88 -1.51 -2.52 12.18
C ASN A 88 -0.43 -3.56 11.82
N LEU A 89 0.27 -3.37 10.70
CA LEU A 89 1.24 -4.34 10.21
C LEU A 89 2.42 -4.55 11.17
N ALA A 90 2.81 -3.52 11.94
CA ALA A 90 3.85 -3.63 12.95
C ALA A 90 3.44 -4.52 14.16
N GLU A 91 2.15 -4.83 14.28
CA GLU A 91 1.54 -5.66 15.34
C GLU A 91 0.89 -6.92 14.76
N LEU A 92 1.17 -7.27 13.50
CA LEU A 92 0.55 -8.39 12.81
C LEU A 92 0.55 -9.67 13.67
N ASN A 93 -0.65 -10.20 13.89
CA ASN A 93 -0.89 -11.44 14.62
C ASN A 93 -2.18 -12.10 14.11
N VAL A 94 -2.08 -12.86 13.04
CA VAL A 94 -3.19 -13.58 12.42
C VAL A 94 -3.00 -15.09 12.56
N PRO A 95 -4.08 -15.91 12.57
CA PRO A 95 -3.98 -17.34 12.80
C PRO A 95 -3.52 -18.14 11.57
N PHE A 96 -2.83 -17.48 10.63
CA PHE A 96 -2.38 -18.06 9.37
C PHE A 96 -0.89 -17.91 9.17
N ARG A 97 -0.34 -18.78 8.33
CA ARG A 97 1.03 -18.75 7.83
C ARG A 97 0.96 -18.65 6.31
N TYR A 98 1.94 -17.99 5.71
CA TYR A 98 1.92 -17.59 4.30
C TYR A 98 3.13 -18.10 3.54
N GLY A 99 2.91 -18.53 2.30
CA GLY A 99 3.99 -18.85 1.35
C GLY A 99 4.60 -17.58 0.75
N ALA A 100 3.85 -16.47 0.74
CA ALA A 100 4.36 -15.16 0.36
C ALA A 100 3.60 -14.03 1.07
N VAL A 101 4.27 -12.90 1.22
CA VAL A 101 3.69 -11.60 1.62
C VAL A 101 4.09 -10.57 0.58
N PHE A 102 3.17 -9.70 0.19
CA PHE A 102 3.50 -8.57 -0.66
C PHE A 102 2.90 -7.26 -0.14
N LEU A 103 3.60 -6.16 -0.45
CA LEU A 103 3.18 -4.79 -0.20
C LEU A 103 3.34 -4.01 -1.50
N SER A 104 2.22 -3.58 -2.05
CA SER A 104 2.16 -2.88 -3.34
C SER A 104 2.14 -1.37 -3.19
N ALA A 105 2.41 -0.67 -4.29
CA ALA A 105 2.21 0.77 -4.47
C ALA A 105 2.84 1.65 -3.36
N GLY A 106 3.99 1.27 -2.84
CA GLY A 106 4.69 2.03 -1.80
C GLY A 106 4.06 1.92 -0.41
N SER A 107 3.18 0.93 -0.17
CA SER A 107 2.51 0.78 1.13
C SER A 107 3.47 0.62 2.30
N PHE A 108 4.64 -0.01 2.10
CA PHE A 108 5.66 -0.16 3.12
C PHE A 108 6.17 1.18 3.67
N GLU A 109 6.17 2.22 2.85
CA GLU A 109 6.63 3.56 3.20
C GLU A 109 5.74 4.25 4.25
N TYR A 110 4.48 3.82 4.38
CA TYR A 110 3.56 4.30 5.42
C TYR A 110 3.94 3.85 6.84
N LEU A 111 4.90 2.94 6.97
CA LEU A 111 5.55 2.64 8.25
C LEU A 111 6.51 3.79 8.59
N ALA A 112 5.96 4.86 9.17
CA ALA A 112 6.55 6.19 9.27
C ALA A 112 7.86 6.29 10.11
N SER A 113 8.35 5.17 10.64
CA SER A 113 9.62 5.10 11.37
C SER A 113 10.32 3.78 11.11
N GLU A 114 11.65 3.80 11.22
CA GLU A 114 12.46 2.58 11.10
C GLU A 114 12.09 1.54 12.15
N THR A 115 11.70 1.96 13.35
CA THR A 115 11.20 1.05 14.40
C THR A 115 9.94 0.33 13.94
N SER A 116 8.97 1.05 13.38
CA SER A 116 7.74 0.44 12.86
C SER A 116 8.02 -0.51 11.69
N ALA A 117 8.93 -0.12 10.78
CA ALA A 117 9.35 -0.95 9.66
C ALA A 117 10.03 -2.26 10.13
N ARG A 118 10.96 -2.17 11.09
CA ARG A 118 11.61 -3.35 11.70
C ARG A 118 10.60 -4.26 12.40
N SER A 119 9.66 -3.69 13.16
CA SER A 119 8.60 -4.47 13.81
C SER A 119 7.72 -5.17 12.77
N ALA A 120 7.30 -4.48 11.72
CA ALA A 120 6.49 -5.07 10.64
C ALA A 120 7.24 -6.21 9.95
N LEU A 121 8.52 -6.04 9.59
CA LEU A 121 9.33 -7.09 8.97
C LEU A 121 9.49 -8.32 9.88
N ALA A 122 9.72 -8.11 11.17
CA ALA A 122 9.79 -9.20 12.15
C ALA A 122 8.45 -9.96 12.24
N ARG A 123 7.33 -9.25 12.25
CA ARG A 123 5.99 -9.85 12.25
C ARG A 123 5.68 -10.58 10.95
N ILE A 124 5.99 -9.99 9.81
CA ILE A 124 5.86 -10.64 8.49
C ILE A 124 6.67 -11.94 8.49
N LYS A 125 7.95 -11.89 8.87
CA LYS A 125 8.82 -13.08 8.90
C LYS A 125 8.26 -14.17 9.80
N ALA A 126 7.74 -13.81 10.97
CA ALA A 126 7.10 -14.77 11.90
C ALA A 126 5.85 -15.43 11.31
N HIS A 127 5.21 -14.86 10.29
CA HIS A 127 4.04 -15.45 9.60
C HIS A 127 4.39 -16.14 8.28
N LEU A 128 5.64 -16.13 7.85
CA LEU A 128 6.09 -16.84 6.65
C LEU A 128 6.40 -18.33 6.94
N VAL A 129 6.16 -19.20 5.97
CA VAL A 129 6.54 -20.62 6.00
C VAL A 129 7.73 -20.81 5.04
N PRO A 130 8.96 -20.87 5.54
CA PRO A 130 10.13 -21.05 4.68
C PRO A 130 10.11 -22.35 3.85
N PRO A 131 10.56 -22.32 2.57
CA PRO A 131 11.00 -21.11 1.85
C PRO A 131 9.83 -20.23 1.45
N ALA A 132 9.89 -18.94 1.73
CA ALA A 132 8.79 -18.01 1.48
C ALA A 132 9.29 -16.69 0.89
N LEU A 133 8.39 -15.99 0.22
CA LEU A 133 8.70 -14.79 -0.55
C LEU A 133 8.16 -13.52 0.12
N LEU A 134 8.95 -12.45 0.11
CA LEU A 134 8.51 -11.09 0.37
C LEU A 134 8.71 -10.26 -0.89
N LEU A 135 7.65 -9.58 -1.34
CA LEU A 135 7.69 -8.62 -2.44
C LEU A 135 7.30 -7.23 -1.92
N LEU A 136 8.11 -6.24 -2.22
CA LEU A 136 7.82 -4.84 -1.95
C LEU A 136 7.87 -4.05 -3.26
N ASP A 137 7.05 -3.03 -3.36
CA ASP A 137 7.12 -2.01 -4.40
C ASP A 137 7.32 -0.66 -3.72
N LEU A 138 8.40 0.04 -4.04
CA LEU A 138 8.87 1.23 -3.33
C LEU A 138 9.03 2.39 -4.31
N TRP A 139 8.96 3.61 -3.76
CA TRP A 139 9.08 4.83 -4.54
C TRP A 139 9.99 5.85 -3.84
N ILE A 140 10.92 6.43 -4.59
CA ILE A 140 11.80 7.50 -4.15
C ILE A 140 11.32 8.79 -4.76
N PRO A 141 10.96 9.83 -3.97
CA PRO A 141 10.55 11.12 -4.50
C PRO A 141 11.69 11.81 -5.24
N ASP A 142 11.39 12.52 -6.32
CA ASP A 142 12.33 13.45 -6.91
C ASP A 142 12.38 14.73 -6.03
N VAL A 143 13.38 14.83 -5.19
CA VAL A 143 13.53 15.94 -4.25
C VAL A 143 13.69 17.30 -4.96
N ALA A 144 14.10 17.31 -6.22
CA ALA A 144 14.20 18.55 -6.99
C ALA A 144 12.82 19.18 -7.27
N LEU A 145 11.77 18.39 -7.27
CA LEU A 145 10.38 18.86 -7.39
C LEU A 145 9.82 19.41 -6.07
N HIS A 146 10.57 19.29 -4.97
CA HIS A 146 10.13 19.67 -3.62
C HIS A 146 11.13 20.64 -2.97
N PRO A 147 11.22 21.91 -3.45
CA PRO A 147 12.19 22.85 -2.92
C PRO A 147 11.96 23.10 -1.43
N PRO A 148 13.04 23.30 -0.63
CA PRO A 148 12.95 23.57 0.79
C PRO A 148 12.06 24.82 1.07
N GLY A 149 11.26 24.73 2.12
CA GLY A 149 10.51 25.87 2.67
C GLY A 149 9.09 26.06 2.13
N ALA A 150 8.74 25.51 0.97
CA ALA A 150 7.36 25.56 0.45
C ALA A 150 6.78 24.18 0.23
N PRO A 151 5.51 23.93 0.58
CA PRO A 151 4.86 22.68 0.22
C PRO A 151 4.54 22.65 -1.29
N LEU A 152 4.63 21.48 -1.90
CA LEU A 152 3.96 21.22 -3.16
C LEU A 152 2.44 21.12 -2.87
N VAL A 153 1.67 22.01 -3.50
CA VAL A 153 0.22 22.01 -3.35
C VAL A 153 -0.42 21.46 -4.61
N GLU A 154 -1.24 20.42 -4.44
CA GLU A 154 -1.99 19.82 -5.53
C GLU A 154 -3.48 19.83 -5.22
N VAL A 155 -4.31 19.98 -6.28
CA VAL A 155 -5.75 19.82 -6.18
C VAL A 155 -6.20 18.82 -7.22
N ARG A 156 -6.78 17.73 -6.74
CA ARG A 156 -7.34 16.66 -7.57
C ARG A 156 -8.83 16.50 -7.29
N ALA A 157 -9.58 15.99 -8.24
CA ALA A 157 -11.00 15.74 -8.02
C ALA A 157 -11.45 14.50 -8.77
N VAL A 158 -12.35 13.76 -8.15
CA VAL A 158 -12.99 12.57 -8.71
C VAL A 158 -14.51 12.76 -8.70
N LYS A 159 -15.18 12.12 -9.67
CA LYS A 159 -16.64 12.03 -9.73
C LYS A 159 -17.05 10.62 -9.27
N LEU A 160 -18.00 10.55 -8.35
CA LEU A 160 -18.56 9.31 -7.87
C LEU A 160 -19.71 8.82 -8.75
N GLY A 161 -20.06 7.54 -8.63
CA GLY A 161 -21.16 6.92 -9.38
C GLY A 161 -22.54 7.54 -9.09
N ASP A 162 -22.75 8.09 -7.89
CA ASP A 162 -23.96 8.82 -7.48
C ASP A 162 -24.02 10.27 -8.03
N GLY A 163 -23.00 10.69 -8.77
CA GLY A 163 -22.87 12.03 -9.33
C GLY A 163 -22.25 13.07 -8.39
N ALA A 164 -21.98 12.72 -7.14
CA ALA A 164 -21.22 13.57 -6.23
C ALA A 164 -19.76 13.72 -6.69
N ARG A 165 -19.07 14.75 -6.21
CA ARG A 165 -17.68 15.03 -6.50
C ARG A 165 -16.90 15.13 -5.19
N ILE A 166 -15.77 14.44 -5.12
CA ILE A 166 -14.80 14.64 -4.04
C ILE A 166 -13.60 15.41 -4.60
N THR A 167 -13.24 16.50 -3.93
CA THR A 167 -12.02 17.25 -4.19
C THR A 167 -11.03 16.98 -3.07
N LEU A 168 -9.82 16.58 -3.43
CA LEU A 168 -8.67 16.48 -2.54
C LEU A 168 -7.78 17.70 -2.78
N ARG A 169 -7.45 18.42 -1.72
CA ARG A 169 -6.33 19.36 -1.68
C ARG A 169 -5.25 18.77 -0.80
N SER A 170 -4.05 18.57 -1.34
CA SER A 170 -2.88 18.07 -0.61
C SER A 170 -1.78 19.11 -0.55
N GLU A 171 -1.04 19.10 0.56
CA GLU A 171 0.17 19.89 0.78
C GLU A 171 1.28 18.93 1.19
N THR A 172 2.25 18.74 0.30
CA THR A 172 3.35 17.78 0.49
C THR A 172 4.65 18.51 0.75
N ARG A 173 5.39 18.08 1.77
CA ARG A 173 6.75 18.49 2.08
C ARG A 173 7.66 17.28 2.13
N VAL A 174 8.80 17.37 1.45
CA VAL A 174 9.85 16.35 1.49
C VAL A 174 10.96 16.84 2.42
N ASP A 175 11.38 16.00 3.34
CA ASP A 175 12.56 16.14 4.16
C ASP A 175 13.58 15.09 3.69
N ASP A 176 14.50 15.55 2.85
CA ASP A 176 15.52 14.69 2.24
C ASP A 176 16.48 14.11 3.29
N HIS A 177 16.86 14.90 4.29
CA HIS A 177 17.76 14.45 5.36
C HIS A 177 17.13 13.37 6.24
N ALA A 178 15.84 13.50 6.53
CA ALA A 178 15.10 12.52 7.32
C ALA A 178 14.52 11.38 6.49
N HIS A 179 14.64 11.41 5.15
CA HIS A 179 13.97 10.49 4.21
C HIS A 179 12.48 10.41 4.44
N ARG A 180 11.81 11.56 4.64
CA ARG A 180 10.39 11.64 4.96
C ARG A 180 9.61 12.50 3.98
N VAL A 181 8.39 12.06 3.71
CA VAL A 181 7.39 12.86 3.01
C VAL A 181 6.22 13.09 3.97
N ASN A 182 5.90 14.35 4.22
CA ASN A 182 4.75 14.73 5.05
C ASN A 182 3.69 15.34 4.15
N THR A 183 2.49 14.76 4.14
CA THR A 183 1.37 15.23 3.32
C THR A 183 0.17 15.51 4.21
N ALA A 184 -0.32 16.76 4.18
CA ALA A 184 -1.61 17.14 4.74
C ALA A 184 -2.66 17.09 3.62
N MET A 185 -3.79 16.47 3.88
CA MET A 185 -4.85 16.21 2.91
C MET A 185 -6.18 16.71 3.44
N ARG A 186 -6.90 17.41 2.59
CA ARG A 186 -8.29 17.82 2.85
C ARG A 186 -9.18 17.31 1.74
N TYR A 187 -10.19 16.53 2.12
CA TYR A 187 -11.23 16.03 1.25
C TYR A 187 -12.51 16.83 1.46
N GLU A 188 -13.15 17.24 0.35
CA GLU A 188 -14.48 17.85 0.36
C GLU A 188 -15.38 17.10 -0.60
N LYS A 189 -16.46 16.49 -0.08
CA LYS A 189 -17.52 15.90 -0.90
C LYS A 189 -18.61 16.92 -1.15
N ARG A 190 -19.02 17.09 -2.42
CA ARG A 190 -20.05 18.00 -2.86
C ARG A 190 -21.08 17.29 -3.72
N GLU A 191 -22.34 17.60 -3.46
CA GLU A 191 -23.49 17.32 -4.31
C GLU A 191 -24.03 18.60 -4.95
N ARG A 192 -25.10 18.48 -5.75
CA ARG A 192 -25.74 19.66 -6.38
C ARG A 192 -26.21 20.68 -5.34
N ALA A 193 -26.61 20.24 -4.15
CA ALA A 193 -27.09 21.09 -3.05
C ALA A 193 -25.97 21.78 -2.26
N GLY A 194 -24.72 21.49 -2.52
CA GLY A 194 -23.54 22.09 -1.85
C GLY A 194 -22.59 21.06 -1.22
N THR A 195 -21.70 21.53 -0.32
CA THR A 195 -20.77 20.66 0.41
C THR A 195 -21.53 19.88 1.47
N ILE A 196 -21.37 18.54 1.47
CA ILE A 196 -22.07 17.66 2.40
C ILE A 196 -21.15 17.00 3.43
N ALA A 197 -19.84 16.88 3.13
CA ALA A 197 -18.88 16.29 4.04
C ALA A 197 -17.47 16.83 3.82
N ARG A 198 -16.68 16.86 4.91
CA ARG A 198 -15.24 17.18 4.90
C ARG A 198 -14.49 16.20 5.77
N GLU A 199 -13.24 15.91 5.38
CA GLU A 199 -12.33 15.07 6.13
C GLU A 199 -10.91 15.62 5.95
N ASP A 200 -10.19 15.76 7.05
CA ASP A 200 -8.79 16.17 7.06
C ASP A 200 -7.94 14.98 7.53
N GLU A 201 -6.90 14.68 6.79
CA GLU A 201 -5.92 13.63 7.09
C GLU A 201 -4.51 14.20 7.01
N SER A 202 -3.59 13.59 7.72
CA SER A 202 -2.17 13.84 7.53
C SER A 202 -1.41 12.54 7.54
N VAL A 203 -0.45 12.39 6.64
CA VAL A 203 0.37 11.20 6.53
C VAL A 203 1.85 11.57 6.53
N THR A 204 2.64 10.76 7.20
CA THR A 204 4.10 10.76 7.07
C THR A 204 4.49 9.43 6.46
N THR A 205 5.24 9.45 5.35
CA THR A 205 5.86 8.27 4.78
C THR A 205 7.38 8.38 4.90
N THR A 206 8.04 7.22 4.97
CA THR A 206 9.51 7.13 4.96
C THR A 206 9.92 6.43 3.68
N TRP A 207 10.69 7.09 2.83
CA TRP A 207 11.20 6.48 1.62
C TRP A 207 12.56 5.82 1.84
N TYR A 208 12.84 4.80 1.05
CA TYR A 208 14.06 3.99 1.12
C TYR A 208 14.71 3.96 -0.25
N ASP A 209 16.03 4.24 -0.30
CA ASP A 209 16.83 3.86 -1.45
C ASP A 209 17.16 2.37 -1.44
N GLU A 210 17.80 1.89 -2.49
CA GLU A 210 18.11 0.47 -2.68
C GLU A 210 19.03 -0.09 -1.59
N ASP A 211 20.02 0.68 -1.15
CA ASP A 211 20.97 0.25 -0.12
C ASP A 211 20.31 0.19 1.26
N ARG A 212 19.50 1.19 1.57
CA ARG A 212 18.81 1.28 2.86
C ARG A 212 17.77 0.19 3.02
N ILE A 213 16.97 -0.10 1.98
CA ILE A 213 15.98 -1.20 2.07
C ILE A 213 16.66 -2.56 2.15
N ARG A 214 17.76 -2.76 1.40
CA ARG A 214 18.56 -3.98 1.47
C ARG A 214 19.08 -4.20 2.89
N ALA A 215 19.74 -3.22 3.49
CA ALA A 215 20.27 -3.30 4.84
C ALA A 215 19.17 -3.58 5.89
N LEU A 216 17.98 -2.98 5.71
CA LEU A 216 16.84 -3.19 6.60
C LEU A 216 16.31 -4.63 6.51
N LEU A 217 16.21 -5.19 5.31
CA LEU A 217 15.74 -6.56 5.07
C LEU A 217 16.77 -7.60 5.58
N GLU A 218 18.05 -7.38 5.31
CA GLU A 218 19.13 -8.24 5.82
C GLU A 218 19.18 -8.25 7.35
N ALA A 219 19.02 -7.07 7.98
CA ALA A 219 18.93 -6.95 9.43
C ALA A 219 17.68 -7.64 10.01
N ALA A 220 16.61 -7.78 9.22
CA ALA A 220 15.42 -8.58 9.56
C ALA A 220 15.58 -10.07 9.19
N ALA A 221 16.81 -10.47 8.80
CA ALA A 221 17.19 -11.82 8.40
C ALA A 221 16.40 -12.37 7.19
N PHE A 222 16.09 -11.50 6.22
CA PHE A 222 15.72 -11.92 4.87
C PHE A 222 16.98 -12.14 4.03
N ASP A 223 16.91 -13.15 3.17
CA ASP A 223 18.01 -13.55 2.27
C ASP A 223 17.66 -13.20 0.82
N ASP A 224 18.65 -13.31 -0.09
CA ASP A 224 18.50 -13.13 -1.54
C ASP A 224 17.75 -11.84 -1.92
N VAL A 225 18.11 -10.74 -1.26
CA VAL A 225 17.50 -9.43 -1.54
C VAL A 225 17.90 -8.95 -2.93
N ALA A 226 16.96 -8.96 -3.86
CA ALA A 226 17.11 -8.50 -5.23
C ALA A 226 16.30 -7.23 -5.48
N ILE A 227 16.91 -6.26 -6.13
CA ILE A 227 16.24 -5.07 -6.64
C ILE A 227 15.80 -5.35 -8.08
N GLU A 228 14.55 -5.08 -8.38
CA GLU A 228 13.92 -5.38 -9.66
C GLU A 228 13.22 -4.14 -10.22
N PRO A 229 12.88 -4.09 -11.51
CA PRO A 229 12.00 -3.05 -12.03
C PRO A 229 10.66 -3.05 -11.27
N SER A 230 10.13 -1.85 -10.98
CA SER A 230 8.84 -1.70 -10.31
C SER A 230 7.70 -2.28 -11.13
N ALA A 231 6.70 -2.81 -10.42
CA ALA A 231 5.40 -3.14 -10.98
C ALA A 231 4.58 -1.88 -11.32
N CYS A 232 4.84 -0.78 -10.61
CA CYS A 232 4.10 0.48 -10.72
C CYS A 232 4.97 1.58 -11.31
N ALA A 233 4.46 2.29 -12.32
CA ALA A 233 4.99 3.58 -12.72
C ALA A 233 4.35 4.67 -11.85
N ARG A 234 5.18 5.55 -11.24
CA ARG A 234 4.70 6.73 -10.49
C ARG A 234 5.45 7.96 -11.00
N GLU A 235 4.70 9.05 -11.22
CA GLU A 235 5.27 10.35 -11.57
C GLU A 235 5.94 10.99 -10.35
N GLY A 236 6.86 11.92 -10.60
CA GLY A 236 7.51 12.72 -9.56
C GLY A 236 8.58 11.98 -8.75
N GLY A 237 9.11 10.88 -9.29
CA GLY A 237 10.16 10.12 -8.64
C GLY A 237 10.53 8.83 -9.36
N ARG A 238 11.23 7.94 -8.67
CA ARG A 238 11.68 6.65 -9.19
C ARG A 238 11.08 5.50 -8.38
N ALA A 239 10.40 4.58 -9.05
CA ALA A 239 9.88 3.36 -8.44
C ALA A 239 10.79 2.15 -8.71
N PHE A 240 10.86 1.21 -7.78
CA PHE A 240 11.56 -0.05 -7.93
C PHE A 240 10.90 -1.15 -7.09
N GLY A 241 11.02 -2.38 -7.54
CA GLY A 241 10.56 -3.57 -6.83
C GLY A 241 11.69 -4.16 -5.99
N VAL A 242 11.32 -4.85 -4.91
CA VAL A 242 12.23 -5.62 -4.07
C VAL A 242 11.67 -7.02 -3.88
N ARG A 243 12.52 -8.00 -4.14
CA ARG A 243 12.25 -9.41 -3.84
C ARG A 243 13.21 -9.90 -2.77
N ALA A 244 12.70 -10.51 -1.73
CA ALA A 244 13.51 -11.12 -0.68
C ALA A 244 12.94 -12.48 -0.26
N CYS A 245 13.78 -13.36 0.25
CA CYS A 245 13.40 -14.70 0.66
C CYS A 245 13.51 -14.86 2.18
N ALA A 246 12.55 -15.53 2.80
CA ALA A 246 12.68 -16.06 4.14
C ALA A 246 13.16 -17.53 4.02
N ARG A 247 14.40 -17.79 4.47
CA ARG A 247 14.96 -19.13 4.61
C ARG A 247 14.85 -19.60 6.07
N ARG A 248 15.08 -20.89 6.31
CA ARG A 248 15.04 -21.49 7.66
C ARG A 248 16.12 -20.94 8.56
#